data_114f8f3f5eccc11a363fd4f390f176cb
#
_entry.id   114f8f3f5eccc11a363fd4f390f176cb
#
_cell.length_a   1.000
_cell.length_b   1.000
_cell.length_c   1.000
_cell.angle_alpha   90.00
_cell.angle_beta   90.00
_cell.angle_gamma   90.00
#
_symmetry.space_group_name_H-M   'P 1'
#
loop_
_entity.id
_entity.type
_entity.pdbx_description
1 polymer ?
#
loop_
_entity_poly.entity_id
_entity_poly.type
_entity_poly.pdbx_seq_one_letter_code
_entity_poly.pdbx_strand_id
1 'polypeptide(L)'
;MSQKIRIGLTVTEARHENYPAWIKGGDENIEIVELSWEKQNWDDIEDCDGIVLSGGVDTCPRFYENERTDYPNKPDSWNEKRDEFEMHVFETALNFDHPVLAICRGLQLVNVALGGDLIQDLEEAGKNDHRRHNDVDGQHAVTIKSGSLLNEVSGNTSGNINSAHHQAVGRISDELMVSGVSPDGVVEAIEWKVKEGEPWLLAVQWHPERMLDKESNPLSKNIREKFIEAVKNKV
;
A
#
# COMPACT_ATOMS: atom_id res chain seq x y z
N MET A 1 -3.88 -22.38 23.87
CA MET A 1 -3.37 -21.04 23.53
C MET A 1 -3.80 -20.81 22.09
N SER A 2 -4.48 -19.73 21.77
CA SER A 2 -4.80 -19.41 20.38
C SER A 2 -3.48 -19.19 19.62
N GLN A 3 -3.38 -19.73 18.41
CA GLN A 3 -2.24 -19.49 17.55
C GLN A 3 -2.13 -17.98 17.29
N LYS A 4 -0.92 -17.43 17.38
CA LYS A 4 -0.67 -16.03 17.06
C LYS A 4 -0.78 -15.84 15.54
N ILE A 5 -1.36 -14.73 15.16
CA ILE A 5 -1.42 -14.28 13.76
C ILE A 5 -0.14 -13.50 13.48
N ARG A 6 0.61 -13.92 12.46
CA ARG A 6 1.89 -13.31 12.08
C ARG A 6 1.71 -12.44 10.84
N ILE A 7 1.89 -11.15 10.97
CA ILE A 7 1.80 -10.20 9.86
C ILE A 7 3.20 -9.73 9.49
N GLY A 8 3.62 -10.08 8.27
CA GLY A 8 4.84 -9.55 7.68
C GLY A 8 4.64 -8.06 7.32
N LEU A 9 5.53 -7.21 7.80
CA LEU A 9 5.54 -5.78 7.53
C LEU A 9 6.88 -5.39 6.94
N THR A 10 6.88 -4.84 5.71
CA THR A 10 8.12 -4.33 5.13
C THR A 10 8.60 -3.09 5.88
N VAL A 11 9.91 -3.05 6.18
CA VAL A 11 10.51 -1.94 6.91
C VAL A 11 10.57 -0.69 6.02
N THR A 12 10.32 0.47 6.61
CA THR A 12 10.43 1.77 5.92
C THR A 12 11.38 2.70 6.69
N GLU A 13 12.04 3.61 5.97
CA GLU A 13 13.01 4.55 6.53
C GLU A 13 12.35 5.65 7.38
N ALA A 14 11.04 5.88 7.19
CA ALA A 14 10.35 6.97 7.87
C ALA A 14 9.02 6.52 8.46
N ARG A 15 8.77 6.89 9.73
CA ARG A 15 7.49 6.70 10.42
C ARG A 15 7.04 5.25 10.51
N HIS A 16 7.99 4.31 10.50
CA HIS A 16 7.72 2.87 10.59
C HIS A 16 6.86 2.52 11.82
N GLU A 17 7.07 3.20 12.92
CA GLU A 17 6.39 3.01 14.21
C GLU A 17 4.86 3.15 14.15
N ASN A 18 4.31 3.81 13.13
CA ASN A 18 2.87 3.97 12.98
C ASN A 18 2.16 2.67 12.58
N TYR A 19 2.83 1.82 11.79
CA TYR A 19 2.24 0.61 11.22
C TYR A 19 1.94 -0.47 12.27
N PRO A 20 2.90 -0.88 13.13
CA PRO A 20 2.67 -1.96 14.10
C PRO A 20 1.48 -1.71 15.03
N ALA A 21 1.39 -0.50 15.58
CA ALA A 21 0.31 -0.12 16.48
C ALA A 21 -1.05 -0.12 15.78
N TRP A 22 -1.09 0.41 14.53
CA TRP A 22 -2.30 0.46 13.74
C TRP A 22 -2.74 -0.94 13.29
N ILE A 23 -1.84 -1.78 12.78
CA ILE A 23 -2.15 -3.15 12.33
C ILE A 23 -2.73 -3.98 13.48
N LYS A 24 -2.11 -3.91 14.66
CA LYS A 24 -2.58 -4.64 15.84
C LYS A 24 -3.98 -4.20 16.28
N GLY A 25 -4.29 -2.91 16.20
CA GLY A 25 -5.59 -2.38 16.65
C GLY A 25 -5.95 -2.76 18.09
N GLY A 26 -4.94 -3.03 18.93
CA GLY A 26 -5.10 -3.50 20.32
C GLY A 26 -5.22 -5.02 20.46
N ASP A 27 -5.15 -5.82 19.39
CA ASP A 27 -5.16 -7.30 19.47
C ASP A 27 -3.74 -7.82 19.77
N GLU A 28 -3.53 -8.30 20.99
CA GLU A 28 -2.24 -8.86 21.45
C GLU A 28 -1.89 -10.22 20.80
N ASN A 29 -2.85 -10.85 20.11
CA ASN A 29 -2.57 -12.08 19.35
C ASN A 29 -1.92 -11.81 17.99
N ILE A 30 -1.82 -10.54 17.56
CA ILE A 30 -1.13 -10.17 16.33
C ILE A 30 0.34 -9.91 16.63
N GLU A 31 1.20 -10.69 15.97
CA GLU A 31 2.65 -10.53 15.96
C GLU A 31 3.08 -9.86 14.65
N ILE A 32 3.93 -8.85 14.73
CA ILE A 32 4.52 -8.20 13.55
C ILE A 32 5.89 -8.81 13.30
N VAL A 33 6.08 -9.32 12.08
CA VAL A 33 7.35 -9.81 11.56
C VAL A 33 7.92 -8.75 10.64
N GLU A 34 9.01 -8.09 11.06
CA GLU A 34 9.67 -7.08 10.24
C GLU A 34 10.41 -7.75 9.07
N LEU A 35 9.99 -7.45 7.84
CA LEU A 35 10.63 -7.88 6.60
C LEU A 35 11.57 -6.77 6.12
N SER A 36 12.88 -7.04 6.09
CA SER A 36 13.90 -6.03 5.84
C SER A 36 14.91 -6.46 4.79
N TRP A 37 15.14 -5.59 3.78
CA TRP A 37 16.22 -5.77 2.80
C TRP A 37 17.62 -5.80 3.43
N GLU A 38 17.80 -5.17 4.58
CA GLU A 38 19.08 -5.19 5.31
C GLU A 38 19.32 -6.53 5.97
N LYS A 39 18.28 -7.15 6.51
CA LYS A 39 18.34 -8.47 7.14
C LYS A 39 18.27 -9.61 6.10
N GLN A 40 17.77 -9.33 4.91
CA GLN A 40 17.54 -10.30 3.83
C GLN A 40 16.73 -11.53 4.31
N ASN A 41 15.73 -11.29 5.15
CA ASN A 41 14.98 -12.33 5.82
C ASN A 41 13.76 -12.78 5.00
N TRP A 42 14.01 -13.22 3.79
CA TRP A 42 13.00 -13.72 2.82
C TRP A 42 12.23 -14.91 3.35
N ASP A 43 12.91 -15.83 4.04
CA ASP A 43 12.32 -17.08 4.52
C ASP A 43 11.24 -16.82 5.58
N ASP A 44 11.28 -15.66 6.26
CA ASP A 44 10.28 -15.28 7.26
C ASP A 44 8.88 -15.06 6.66
N ILE A 45 8.78 -14.86 5.33
CA ILE A 45 7.50 -14.65 4.63
C ILE A 45 6.64 -15.90 4.69
N GLU A 46 7.24 -17.09 4.56
CA GLU A 46 6.55 -18.37 4.59
C GLU A 46 5.81 -18.61 5.91
N ASP A 47 6.35 -18.05 6.98
CA ASP A 47 5.78 -18.14 8.33
C ASP A 47 4.78 -17.03 8.65
N CYS A 48 4.48 -16.13 7.71
CA CYS A 48 3.47 -15.09 7.87
C CYS A 48 2.09 -15.58 7.44
N ASP A 49 1.05 -14.97 7.99
CA ASP A 49 -0.35 -15.23 7.63
C ASP A 49 -0.90 -14.18 6.66
N GLY A 50 -0.25 -13.02 6.60
CA GLY A 50 -0.58 -11.91 5.69
C GLY A 50 0.54 -10.88 5.64
N ILE A 51 0.55 -10.04 4.61
CA ILE A 51 1.64 -9.10 4.32
C ILE A 51 1.14 -7.66 4.23
N VAL A 52 1.88 -6.73 4.83
CA VAL A 52 1.71 -5.30 4.66
C VAL A 52 2.95 -4.72 3.97
N LEU A 53 2.76 -4.20 2.76
CA LEU A 53 3.78 -3.43 2.04
C LEU A 53 3.67 -1.96 2.47
N SER A 54 4.69 -1.46 3.12
CA SER A 54 4.70 -0.11 3.69
C SER A 54 4.93 1.00 2.67
N GLY A 55 4.71 2.24 3.07
CA GLY A 55 5.12 3.44 2.34
C GLY A 55 6.65 3.65 2.36
N GLY A 56 7.09 4.76 1.83
CA GLY A 56 8.53 5.12 1.83
C GLY A 56 8.94 5.99 0.66
N VAL A 57 10.23 6.02 0.40
CA VAL A 57 10.87 6.73 -0.70
C VAL A 57 10.50 6.10 -2.04
N ASP A 58 10.52 6.88 -3.11
CA ASP A 58 10.16 6.49 -4.47
C ASP A 58 10.81 5.19 -4.93
N THR A 59 10.07 4.38 -5.68
CA THR A 59 10.61 3.23 -6.39
C THR A 59 11.55 3.68 -7.51
N CYS A 60 12.69 3.02 -7.67
CA CYS A 60 13.67 3.35 -8.70
C CYS A 60 13.05 3.24 -10.11
N PRO A 61 13.21 4.26 -10.95
CA PRO A 61 12.62 4.32 -12.30
C PRO A 61 12.91 3.12 -13.20
N ARG A 62 14.03 2.44 -13.00
CA ARG A 62 14.39 1.24 -13.80
C ARG A 62 13.38 0.10 -13.66
N PHE A 63 12.63 0.03 -12.56
CA PHE A 63 11.66 -1.06 -12.32
C PHE A 63 10.33 -0.87 -13.06
N TYR A 64 10.04 0.34 -13.56
CA TYR A 64 8.87 0.61 -14.39
C TYR A 64 9.25 1.14 -15.79
N GLU A 65 10.41 0.67 -16.30
CA GLU A 65 10.91 0.92 -17.65
C GLU A 65 11.01 2.42 -17.99
N ASN A 66 11.34 3.25 -17.02
CA ASN A 66 11.52 4.67 -17.20
C ASN A 66 13.00 5.04 -17.05
N GLU A 67 13.62 5.53 -18.13
CA GLU A 67 15.02 5.96 -18.13
C GLU A 67 15.21 7.34 -17.46
N ARG A 68 14.13 8.07 -17.23
CA ARG A 68 14.18 9.40 -16.65
C ARG A 68 14.44 9.33 -15.14
N THR A 69 15.60 9.80 -14.74
CA THR A 69 16.04 9.88 -13.33
C THR A 69 16.12 11.30 -12.78
N ASP A 70 15.76 12.30 -13.60
CA ASP A 70 15.73 13.72 -13.21
C ASP A 70 14.32 14.27 -13.37
N TYR A 71 13.59 14.34 -12.23
CA TYR A 71 12.22 14.86 -12.14
C TYR A 71 12.05 15.65 -10.84
N PRO A 72 11.06 16.55 -10.76
CA PRO A 72 10.80 17.32 -9.54
C PRO A 72 10.56 16.41 -8.32
N ASN A 73 11.01 16.86 -7.16
CA ASN A 73 10.82 16.17 -5.88
C ASN A 73 11.41 14.75 -5.78
N LYS A 74 12.21 14.32 -6.75
CA LYS A 74 12.88 13.02 -6.69
C LYS A 74 13.73 12.88 -5.43
N PRO A 75 13.96 11.67 -4.92
CA PRO A 75 14.85 11.46 -3.79
C PRO A 75 16.31 11.73 -4.17
N ASP A 76 17.14 12.01 -3.17
CA ASP A 76 18.60 12.12 -3.36
C ASP A 76 19.20 10.80 -3.87
N SER A 77 18.63 9.67 -3.45
CA SER A 77 18.99 8.33 -3.93
C SER A 77 17.82 7.37 -3.79
N TRP A 78 17.74 6.39 -4.68
CA TRP A 78 16.79 5.27 -4.59
C TRP A 78 17.39 4.12 -3.81
N ASN A 79 16.55 3.36 -3.13
CA ASN A 79 16.96 2.13 -2.45
C ASN A 79 16.57 0.91 -3.30
N GLU A 80 17.34 0.65 -4.36
CA GLU A 80 17.07 -0.45 -5.29
C GLU A 80 17.04 -1.83 -4.61
N LYS A 81 17.83 -2.01 -3.54
CA LYS A 81 17.82 -3.26 -2.76
C LYS A 81 16.50 -3.46 -2.03
N ARG A 82 15.89 -2.37 -1.55
CA ARG A 82 14.56 -2.40 -0.98
C ARG A 82 13.51 -2.70 -2.04
N ASP A 83 13.63 -2.07 -3.22
CA ASP A 83 12.71 -2.33 -4.33
C ASP A 83 12.71 -3.80 -4.73
N GLU A 84 13.89 -4.39 -4.97
CA GLU A 84 14.06 -5.81 -5.31
C GLU A 84 13.53 -6.72 -4.20
N PHE A 85 13.83 -6.40 -2.94
CA PHE A 85 13.37 -7.16 -1.79
C PHE A 85 11.84 -7.15 -1.69
N GLU A 86 11.20 -5.99 -1.76
CA GLU A 86 9.75 -5.88 -1.61
C GLU A 86 8.98 -6.43 -2.80
N MET A 87 9.53 -6.38 -4.04
CA MET A 87 8.97 -7.10 -5.20
C MET A 87 8.98 -8.60 -4.95
N HIS A 88 10.08 -9.15 -4.41
CA HIS A 88 10.16 -10.55 -4.04
C HIS A 88 9.20 -10.91 -2.90
N VAL A 89 9.07 -10.03 -1.90
CA VAL A 89 8.05 -10.19 -0.83
C VAL A 89 6.65 -10.29 -1.42
N PHE A 90 6.31 -9.41 -2.35
CA PHE A 90 4.99 -9.42 -2.99
C PHE A 90 4.76 -10.69 -3.81
N GLU A 91 5.70 -11.08 -4.68
CA GLU A 91 5.61 -12.30 -5.47
C GLU A 91 5.49 -13.55 -4.58
N THR A 92 6.29 -13.63 -3.53
CA THR A 92 6.24 -14.74 -2.57
C THR A 92 4.89 -14.77 -1.83
N ALA A 93 4.37 -13.61 -1.43
CA ALA A 93 3.07 -13.51 -0.79
C ALA A 93 1.95 -14.06 -1.69
N LEU A 94 1.99 -13.78 -3.00
CA LEU A 94 1.04 -14.35 -3.96
C LEU A 94 1.18 -15.86 -4.08
N ASN A 95 2.41 -16.39 -4.15
CA ASN A 95 2.68 -17.82 -4.25
C ASN A 95 2.18 -18.63 -3.03
N PHE A 96 2.11 -17.98 -1.86
CA PHE A 96 1.58 -18.56 -0.63
C PHE A 96 0.12 -18.18 -0.36
N ASP A 97 -0.58 -17.54 -1.29
CA ASP A 97 -1.96 -17.04 -1.12
C ASP A 97 -2.12 -16.12 0.10
N HIS A 98 -1.09 -15.36 0.47
CA HIS A 98 -1.18 -14.42 1.59
C HIS A 98 -2.03 -13.19 1.23
N PRO A 99 -2.98 -12.80 2.08
CA PRO A 99 -3.60 -11.49 1.98
C PRO A 99 -2.56 -10.37 1.99
N VAL A 100 -2.69 -9.42 1.06
CA VAL A 100 -1.76 -8.29 0.94
C VAL A 100 -2.49 -6.96 1.10
N LEU A 101 -2.01 -6.13 2.01
CA LEU A 101 -2.37 -4.72 2.13
C LEU A 101 -1.16 -3.86 1.75
N ALA A 102 -1.30 -3.03 0.71
CA ALA A 102 -0.22 -2.18 0.24
C ALA A 102 -0.54 -0.70 0.44
N ILE A 103 0.39 0.07 1.02
CA ILE A 103 0.17 1.45 1.47
C ILE A 103 1.17 2.39 0.80
N CYS A 104 0.66 3.45 0.16
CA CYS A 104 1.40 4.52 -0.50
C CYS A 104 2.41 3.98 -1.53
N ARG A 105 3.72 3.98 -1.21
CA ARG A 105 4.73 3.36 -2.06
C ARG A 105 4.42 1.87 -2.31
N GLY A 106 3.87 1.15 -1.33
CA GLY A 106 3.45 -0.25 -1.51
C GLY A 106 2.43 -0.42 -2.63
N LEU A 107 1.43 0.47 -2.76
CA LEU A 107 0.50 0.48 -3.89
C LEU A 107 1.24 0.65 -5.23
N GLN A 108 2.18 1.59 -5.28
CA GLN A 108 2.97 1.87 -6.48
C GLN A 108 3.81 0.65 -6.87
N LEU A 109 4.45 0.03 -5.89
CA LEU A 109 5.26 -1.17 -6.08
C LEU A 109 4.42 -2.35 -6.60
N VAL A 110 3.23 -2.58 -6.07
CA VAL A 110 2.30 -3.61 -6.57
C VAL A 110 1.97 -3.38 -8.05
N ASN A 111 1.65 -2.15 -8.43
CA ASN A 111 1.38 -1.82 -9.83
C ASN A 111 2.60 -2.10 -10.74
N VAL A 112 3.77 -1.70 -10.30
CA VAL A 112 5.04 -1.89 -11.03
C VAL A 112 5.40 -3.38 -11.13
N ALA A 113 5.28 -4.13 -10.05
CA ALA A 113 5.57 -5.57 -10.01
C ALA A 113 4.69 -6.37 -10.97
N LEU A 114 3.47 -5.90 -11.24
CA LEU A 114 2.54 -6.48 -12.21
C LEU A 114 2.62 -5.82 -13.61
N GLY A 115 3.68 -5.05 -13.89
CA GLY A 115 3.96 -4.48 -15.21
C GLY A 115 3.27 -3.15 -15.53
N GLY A 116 2.72 -2.46 -14.54
CA GLY A 116 2.26 -1.08 -14.66
C GLY A 116 3.41 -0.06 -14.61
N ASP A 117 3.08 1.24 -14.67
CA ASP A 117 4.06 2.32 -14.54
C ASP A 117 3.59 3.41 -13.55
N LEU A 118 4.42 4.43 -13.35
CA LEU A 118 4.18 5.52 -12.41
C LEU A 118 4.24 6.90 -13.08
N ILE A 119 3.40 7.81 -12.62
CA ILE A 119 3.60 9.25 -12.78
C ILE A 119 4.69 9.65 -11.78
N GLN A 120 5.84 10.10 -12.30
CA GLN A 120 7.01 10.42 -11.47
C GLN A 120 6.84 11.68 -10.61
N ASP A 121 6.04 12.64 -11.10
CA ASP A 121 5.71 13.85 -10.36
C ASP A 121 4.33 14.36 -10.76
N LEU A 122 3.45 14.49 -9.78
CA LEU A 122 2.06 14.90 -9.98
C LEU A 122 1.94 16.37 -10.38
N GLU A 123 2.78 17.26 -9.82
CA GLU A 123 2.76 18.69 -10.16
C GLU A 123 3.19 18.90 -11.61
N GLU A 124 4.25 18.24 -12.06
CA GLU A 124 4.68 18.26 -13.46
C GLU A 124 3.60 17.68 -14.40
N ALA A 125 2.85 16.67 -13.94
CA ALA A 125 1.73 16.11 -14.68
C ALA A 125 0.45 16.98 -14.64
N GLY A 126 0.51 18.18 -14.06
CA GLY A 126 -0.60 19.13 -13.97
C GLY A 126 -1.69 18.70 -12.98
N LYS A 127 -1.37 17.89 -12.00
CA LYS A 127 -2.24 17.47 -10.91
C LYS A 127 -2.15 18.43 -9.73
N ASN A 128 -3.09 18.31 -8.79
CA ASN A 128 -3.04 19.04 -7.54
C ASN A 128 -1.84 18.61 -6.68
N ASP A 129 -1.54 19.41 -5.66
CA ASP A 129 -0.51 19.06 -4.70
C ASP A 129 -1.03 18.02 -3.70
N HIS A 130 -0.46 16.82 -3.77
CA HIS A 130 -0.76 15.68 -2.90
C HIS A 130 0.29 15.48 -1.81
N ARG A 131 1.26 16.39 -1.71
CA ARG A 131 2.39 16.29 -0.78
C ARG A 131 2.00 16.67 0.64
N ARG A 132 2.84 16.26 1.53
CA ARG A 132 2.88 16.70 2.91
C ARG A 132 3.65 18.03 3.02
N HIS A 133 3.13 18.95 3.83
CA HIS A 133 3.78 20.24 4.09
C HIS A 133 3.96 20.49 5.59
N ASN A 134 5.15 20.96 5.99
CA ASN A 134 5.46 21.29 7.39
C ASN A 134 5.06 20.16 8.37
N ASP A 135 5.36 18.93 8.00
CA ASP A 135 5.03 17.72 8.77
C ASP A 135 3.53 17.40 8.91
N VAL A 136 2.67 18.08 8.16
CA VAL A 136 1.22 17.83 8.11
C VAL A 136 0.85 17.21 6.77
N ASP A 137 0.18 16.07 6.81
CA ASP A 137 -0.37 15.43 5.62
C ASP A 137 -1.45 16.32 5.00
N GLY A 138 -1.47 16.41 3.66
CA GLY A 138 -2.60 16.95 2.92
C GLY A 138 -3.88 16.16 3.18
N GLN A 139 -5.01 16.68 2.75
CA GLN A 139 -6.29 15.99 2.82
C GLN A 139 -7.11 16.28 1.56
N HIS A 140 -7.77 15.27 1.05
CA HIS A 140 -8.71 15.42 -0.06
C HIS A 140 -9.77 14.31 -0.05
N ALA A 141 -10.80 14.47 -0.86
CA ALA A 141 -11.81 13.46 -1.05
C ALA A 141 -11.28 12.32 -1.96
N VAL A 142 -11.82 11.12 -1.77
CA VAL A 142 -11.70 10.00 -2.71
C VAL A 142 -13.08 9.56 -3.16
N THR A 143 -13.24 9.35 -4.45
CA THR A 143 -14.41 8.68 -5.05
C THR A 143 -14.11 7.21 -5.19
N ILE A 144 -15.00 6.35 -4.70
CA ILE A 144 -14.83 4.91 -4.62
C ILE A 144 -15.75 4.24 -5.65
N LYS A 145 -15.17 3.33 -6.43
CA LYS A 145 -15.92 2.58 -7.44
C LYS A 145 -16.92 1.62 -6.78
N SER A 146 -18.17 1.75 -7.15
CA SER A 146 -19.24 0.86 -6.66
C SER A 146 -18.98 -0.60 -7.03
N GLY A 147 -19.17 -1.52 -6.09
CA GLY A 147 -18.92 -2.96 -6.28
C GLY A 147 -17.44 -3.35 -6.26
N SER A 148 -16.53 -2.44 -5.92
CA SER A 148 -15.13 -2.74 -5.66
C SER A 148 -14.92 -3.33 -4.26
N LEU A 149 -13.78 -3.97 -4.02
CA LEU A 149 -13.39 -4.42 -2.68
C LEU A 149 -13.32 -3.24 -1.71
N LEU A 150 -12.74 -2.11 -2.15
CA LEU A 150 -12.72 -0.90 -1.33
C LEU A 150 -14.12 -0.40 -0.96
N ASN A 151 -15.10 -0.51 -1.89
CA ASN A 151 -16.49 -0.18 -1.58
C ASN A 151 -17.11 -1.14 -0.57
N GLU A 152 -16.85 -2.43 -0.70
CA GLU A 152 -17.29 -3.46 0.26
C GLU A 152 -16.70 -3.23 1.66
N VAL A 153 -15.40 -2.94 1.71
CA VAL A 153 -14.65 -2.68 2.94
C VAL A 153 -15.10 -1.41 3.65
N SER A 154 -15.19 -0.31 2.92
CA SER A 154 -15.54 0.99 3.51
C SER A 154 -17.04 1.16 3.76
N GLY A 155 -17.88 0.45 3.00
CA GLY A 155 -19.35 0.65 2.96
C GLY A 155 -19.77 1.97 2.33
N ASN A 156 -18.86 2.67 1.64
CA ASN A 156 -19.08 4.01 1.12
C ASN A 156 -18.65 4.12 -0.36
N THR A 157 -19.22 5.07 -1.08
CA THR A 157 -18.82 5.43 -2.46
C THR A 157 -17.93 6.68 -2.52
N SER A 158 -17.63 7.28 -1.38
CA SER A 158 -16.69 8.40 -1.22
C SER A 158 -16.26 8.56 0.23
N GLY A 159 -15.17 9.29 0.45
CA GLY A 159 -14.70 9.63 1.79
C GLY A 159 -13.57 10.65 1.74
N ASN A 160 -13.05 11.05 2.91
CA ASN A 160 -11.86 11.89 3.02
C ASN A 160 -10.68 11.05 3.48
N ILE A 161 -9.51 11.30 2.88
CA ILE A 161 -8.25 10.62 3.13
C ILE A 161 -7.14 11.64 3.39
N ASN A 162 -6.07 11.23 4.05
CA ASN A 162 -4.83 12.01 4.10
C ASN A 162 -4.00 11.78 2.84
N SER A 163 -3.05 12.65 2.58
CA SER A 163 -2.22 12.61 1.37
C SER A 163 -0.80 13.09 1.68
N ALA A 164 0.20 12.35 1.19
CA ALA A 164 1.61 12.66 1.42
C ALA A 164 2.52 12.04 0.35
N HIS A 165 2.17 12.20 -0.91
CA HIS A 165 2.88 11.64 -2.04
C HIS A 165 3.00 12.66 -3.18
N HIS A 166 4.01 12.53 -4.02
CA HIS A 166 4.18 13.28 -5.25
C HIS A 166 4.20 12.38 -6.49
N GLN A 167 4.25 11.07 -6.28
CA GLN A 167 4.11 10.05 -7.32
C GLN A 167 2.75 9.36 -7.21
N ALA A 168 2.29 8.77 -8.30
CA ALA A 168 1.09 7.93 -8.32
C ALA A 168 1.16 6.88 -9.44
N VAL A 169 0.19 5.97 -9.46
CA VAL A 169 -0.01 5.04 -10.57
C VAL A 169 -0.25 5.83 -11.86
N GLY A 170 0.53 5.52 -12.90
CA GLY A 170 0.33 6.00 -14.27
C GLY A 170 -0.53 5.02 -15.07
N ARG A 171 0.10 4.15 -15.87
CA ARG A 171 -0.58 3.04 -16.51
C ARG A 171 -0.78 1.91 -15.50
N ILE A 172 -2.03 1.60 -15.25
CA ILE A 172 -2.36 0.46 -14.39
C ILE A 172 -2.05 -0.87 -15.10
N SER A 173 -1.59 -1.86 -14.34
CA SER A 173 -1.44 -3.25 -14.81
C SER A 173 -2.76 -3.82 -15.31
N ASP A 174 -2.70 -4.71 -16.33
CA ASP A 174 -3.88 -5.38 -16.88
C ASP A 174 -4.59 -6.31 -15.89
N GLU A 175 -3.89 -6.76 -14.85
CA GLU A 175 -4.41 -7.61 -13.77
C GLU A 175 -5.16 -6.83 -12.69
N LEU A 176 -4.97 -5.51 -12.64
CA LEU A 176 -5.53 -4.65 -11.61
C LEU A 176 -6.68 -3.78 -12.13
N MET A 177 -7.45 -3.25 -11.22
CA MET A 177 -8.45 -2.23 -11.49
C MET A 177 -8.35 -1.07 -10.49
N VAL A 178 -8.66 0.13 -10.96
CA VAL A 178 -8.79 1.31 -10.10
C VAL A 178 -10.09 1.20 -9.31
N SER A 179 -9.98 1.28 -7.98
CA SER A 179 -11.12 1.28 -7.05
C SER A 179 -11.33 2.60 -6.32
N GLY A 180 -10.35 3.50 -6.34
CA GLY A 180 -10.46 4.85 -5.77
C GLY A 180 -9.73 5.89 -6.60
N VAL A 181 -10.32 7.09 -6.74
CA VAL A 181 -9.72 8.24 -7.46
C VAL A 181 -9.96 9.54 -6.70
N SER A 182 -8.97 10.44 -6.73
CA SER A 182 -9.08 11.81 -6.22
C SER A 182 -9.90 12.70 -7.17
N PRO A 183 -10.31 13.93 -6.75
CA PRO A 183 -11.07 14.85 -7.59
C PRO A 183 -10.35 15.29 -8.87
N ASP A 184 -9.01 15.29 -8.89
CA ASP A 184 -8.18 15.60 -10.05
C ASP A 184 -7.76 14.36 -10.85
N GLY A 185 -8.35 13.20 -10.51
CA GLY A 185 -8.22 11.95 -11.26
C GLY A 185 -6.92 11.18 -10.98
N VAL A 186 -6.24 11.45 -9.84
CA VAL A 186 -5.13 10.62 -9.38
C VAL A 186 -5.67 9.30 -8.84
N VAL A 187 -4.99 8.19 -9.18
CA VAL A 187 -5.34 6.86 -8.66
C VAL A 187 -4.99 6.79 -7.18
N GLU A 188 -5.99 6.52 -6.35
CA GLU A 188 -5.87 6.45 -4.91
C GLU A 188 -6.03 5.03 -4.35
N ALA A 189 -6.64 4.12 -5.10
CA ALA A 189 -6.71 2.72 -4.70
C ALA A 189 -6.80 1.80 -5.91
N ILE A 190 -6.18 0.63 -5.78
CA ILE A 190 -6.21 -0.46 -6.76
C ILE A 190 -6.46 -1.79 -6.06
N GLU A 191 -7.01 -2.75 -6.79
CA GLU A 191 -7.32 -4.10 -6.35
C GLU A 191 -7.31 -5.05 -7.55
N TRP A 192 -7.43 -6.36 -7.35
CA TRP A 192 -7.58 -7.30 -8.45
C TRP A 192 -8.77 -7.00 -9.34
N LYS A 193 -8.57 -7.04 -10.64
CA LYS A 193 -9.62 -6.91 -11.65
C LYS A 193 -10.54 -8.14 -11.67
N VAL A 194 -9.93 -9.32 -11.52
CA VAL A 194 -10.60 -10.60 -11.34
C VAL A 194 -10.14 -11.15 -10.00
N LYS A 195 -11.06 -11.28 -9.06
CA LYS A 195 -10.74 -11.69 -7.67
C LYS A 195 -10.78 -13.21 -7.47
N GLU A 196 -11.47 -13.92 -8.38
CA GLU A 196 -11.63 -15.36 -8.28
C GLU A 196 -10.29 -16.08 -8.47
N GLY A 197 -9.87 -16.83 -7.46
CA GLY A 197 -8.59 -17.56 -7.45
C GLY A 197 -7.39 -16.74 -6.98
N GLU A 198 -7.57 -15.47 -6.66
CA GLU A 198 -6.50 -14.58 -6.20
C GLU A 198 -6.58 -14.34 -4.69
N PRO A 199 -5.44 -14.16 -4.00
CA PRO A 199 -5.43 -13.78 -2.60
C PRO A 199 -6.04 -12.37 -2.41
N TRP A 200 -6.52 -12.08 -1.20
CA TRP A 200 -7.06 -10.75 -0.91
C TRP A 200 -5.99 -9.68 -1.13
N LEU A 201 -6.27 -8.71 -1.98
CA LEU A 201 -5.39 -7.59 -2.27
C LEU A 201 -6.17 -6.27 -2.24
N LEU A 202 -5.75 -5.37 -1.37
CA LEU A 202 -6.14 -3.97 -1.41
C LEU A 202 -4.90 -3.09 -1.31
N ALA A 203 -4.75 -2.17 -2.24
CA ALA A 203 -3.65 -1.21 -2.23
C ALA A 203 -4.21 0.21 -2.23
N VAL A 204 -3.71 1.06 -1.34
CA VAL A 204 -4.17 2.43 -1.12
C VAL A 204 -3.01 3.42 -1.16
N GLN A 205 -3.22 4.60 -1.77
CA GLN A 205 -2.18 5.61 -1.94
C GLN A 205 -2.02 6.49 -0.69
N TRP A 206 -3.09 6.64 0.09
CA TRP A 206 -3.05 7.36 1.36
C TRP A 206 -2.42 6.51 2.47
N HIS A 207 -2.32 7.09 3.65
CA HIS A 207 -1.74 6.47 4.84
C HIS A 207 -2.81 6.23 5.92
N PRO A 208 -3.55 5.12 5.87
CA PRO A 208 -4.58 4.82 6.86
C PRO A 208 -4.04 4.73 8.28
N GLU A 209 -2.79 4.30 8.45
CA GLU A 209 -2.13 4.10 9.73
C GLU A 209 -1.85 5.39 10.51
N ARG A 210 -1.89 6.55 9.83
CA ARG A 210 -1.63 7.85 10.46
C ARG A 210 -2.71 8.91 10.25
N MET A 211 -3.89 8.52 9.73
CA MET A 211 -5.05 9.41 9.70
C MET A 211 -5.39 9.84 11.13
N LEU A 212 -5.76 11.12 11.32
CA LEU A 212 -6.09 11.66 12.64
C LEU A 212 -7.33 10.98 13.25
N ASP A 213 -8.25 10.57 12.38
CA ASP A 213 -9.52 9.90 12.72
C ASP A 213 -9.48 8.38 12.45
N LYS A 214 -8.29 7.78 12.39
CA LYS A 214 -8.06 6.39 11.97
C LYS A 214 -8.88 5.33 12.70
N GLU A 215 -9.30 5.59 13.94
CA GLU A 215 -10.08 4.64 14.73
C GLU A 215 -11.60 4.76 14.47
N SER A 216 -12.04 5.76 13.72
CA SER A 216 -13.45 5.98 13.38
C SER A 216 -13.71 6.08 11.86
N ASN A 217 -12.70 6.43 11.08
CA ASN A 217 -12.83 6.56 9.63
C ASN A 217 -12.86 5.17 8.95
N PRO A 218 -13.91 4.86 8.18
CA PRO A 218 -14.00 3.58 7.46
C PRO A 218 -12.82 3.31 6.51
N LEU A 219 -12.20 4.37 5.94
CA LEU A 219 -11.04 4.28 5.06
C LEU A 219 -9.71 4.06 5.80
N SER A 220 -9.76 3.84 7.10
CA SER A 220 -8.65 3.36 7.92
C SER A 220 -9.08 2.15 8.74
N LYS A 221 -10.03 2.31 9.65
CA LYS A 221 -10.47 1.27 10.57
C LYS A 221 -10.95 0.02 9.84
N ASN A 222 -11.89 0.17 8.91
CA ASN A 222 -12.48 -0.98 8.23
C ASN A 222 -11.46 -1.67 7.32
N ILE A 223 -10.52 -0.92 6.70
CA ILE A 223 -9.44 -1.50 5.90
C ILE A 223 -8.59 -2.43 6.78
N ARG A 224 -8.14 -1.96 7.93
CA ARG A 224 -7.41 -2.78 8.90
C ARG A 224 -8.20 -4.03 9.30
N GLU A 225 -9.46 -3.84 9.74
CA GLU A 225 -10.29 -4.93 10.22
C GLU A 225 -10.55 -5.98 9.14
N LYS A 226 -10.82 -5.56 7.91
CA LYS A 226 -11.06 -6.48 6.78
C LYS A 226 -9.80 -7.19 6.31
N PHE A 227 -8.65 -6.53 6.35
CA PHE A 227 -7.36 -7.19 6.12
C PHE A 227 -7.11 -8.30 7.16
N ILE A 228 -7.28 -7.98 8.46
CA ILE A 228 -7.11 -8.98 9.53
C ILE A 228 -8.16 -10.09 9.44
N GLU A 229 -9.39 -9.78 9.03
CA GLU A 229 -10.42 -10.81 8.76
C GLU A 229 -10.00 -11.73 7.61
N ALA A 230 -9.47 -11.19 6.51
CA ALA A 230 -8.96 -11.98 5.39
C ALA A 230 -7.81 -12.90 5.82
N VAL A 231 -6.89 -12.40 6.64
CA VAL A 231 -5.81 -13.20 7.22
C VAL A 231 -6.36 -14.33 8.09
N LYS A 232 -7.31 -14.05 8.98
CA LYS A 232 -7.93 -15.06 9.86
C LYS A 232 -8.68 -16.15 9.09
N ASN A 233 -9.26 -15.82 7.95
CA ASN A 233 -10.02 -16.78 7.13
C ASN A 233 -9.11 -17.71 6.29
N LYS A 234 -7.84 -17.37 6.12
CA LYS A 234 -6.84 -18.21 5.47
C LYS A 234 -6.29 -19.30 6.43
N VAL A 235 -6.14 -18.96 7.70
CA VAL A 235 -5.63 -19.87 8.76
C VAL A 235 -6.74 -20.78 9.26
#